data_a2be9f8bc2d1426cd2e9e73ec0928c51
#
_entry.id   a2be9f8bc2d1426cd2e9e73ec0928c51
#
_cell.length_a   1.000
_cell.length_b   1.000
_cell.length_c   1.000
_cell.angle_alpha   90.00
_cell.angle_beta   90.00
_cell.angle_gamma   90.00
#
_symmetry.space_group_name_H-M   'P 1'
#
loop_
_entity.id
_entity.type
_entity.pdbx_description
1 polymer ?
#
loop_
_entity_poly.entity_id
_entity_poly.type
_entity_poly.pdbx_seq_one_letter_code
_entity_poly.pdbx_strand_id
1 'polypeptide(L)'
;MGFRVDPLGAVMLALVTTIALLVMVYSDGYMAHDKGYVRFFTYLALFSSSMLGLVISPNLLEIYVFWELVGMCSYLLVGFWYDRDAAANAAQKAFVVNRVGDFGLLLGILGLFWATGSFGFEEIGIRLQEAVANGSVSTAVAVLLCLLVFMGPMAKSAQFPLHVWLPDAMEGPTPISALIHAATMVAAGVFLVARLQPVYAPFPAVQAVIAVIGTITLFLGASIALTQQDLKKGLAYSTVSQLGYMMLAMGCGAPVAGMFHLVTHAFFKAMLFLGSGSVIHAMEEVVGHEPVLAQDMRLMGGLRRYMPVTASTFLIGCIAIAGIPPLAGFWSKDEILGQAFHSFPILWAAGFLTAGMTAFYMFRLYFLTFEGSFRGNDKALQAQLLAVAGKSSDHEHAEQGDGHHADHPHESGWQMAMPLVVLAVPSVLIGLLGMPWNSRFAALVDPHEAVEMAEHFSWQDFLPLAASSVAISVAGISLAVLAYALHRIDLGQAVAARFPAVNSFLANKWNLDSINDKLFVQGSRKIARKVLDVDSKVVDGVVNLTGLLTLGSGEGLKYFETGRAQFYALIVFGGVIAMVVLFGAFG
;
A
#
# COMPACT_ATOMS: atom_id res chain seq x y z
N MET A 1 -5.40 -17.17 -23.54
CA MET A 1 -4.47 -17.30 -22.40
C MET A 1 -3.09 -17.63 -22.95
N GLY A 2 -2.05 -17.05 -22.40
CA GLY A 2 -0.67 -17.24 -22.84
C GLY A 2 0.33 -16.81 -21.78
N PHE A 3 1.61 -16.83 -22.13
CA PHE A 3 2.68 -16.35 -21.27
C PHE A 3 3.55 -15.37 -22.04
N ARG A 4 3.91 -14.28 -21.38
CA ARG A 4 4.87 -13.30 -21.90
C ARG A 4 6.07 -13.22 -20.96
N VAL A 5 7.24 -13.61 -21.48
CA VAL A 5 8.51 -13.46 -20.75
C VAL A 5 9.40 -12.56 -21.61
N ASP A 6 9.39 -11.29 -21.31
CA ASP A 6 10.29 -10.28 -21.85
C ASP A 6 11.33 -9.88 -20.80
N PRO A 7 12.31 -9.02 -21.11
CA PRO A 7 13.35 -8.64 -20.15
C PRO A 7 12.79 -8.07 -18.84
N LEU A 8 11.75 -7.23 -18.90
CA LEU A 8 11.09 -6.67 -17.72
C LEU A 8 10.44 -7.76 -16.87
N GLY A 9 9.72 -8.69 -17.51
CA GLY A 9 9.12 -9.87 -16.86
C GLY A 9 10.18 -10.78 -16.26
N ALA A 10 11.28 -11.05 -16.97
CA ALA A 10 12.37 -11.90 -16.49
C ALA A 10 13.05 -11.34 -15.23
N VAL A 11 13.32 -10.02 -15.19
CA VAL A 11 13.84 -9.34 -14.00
C VAL A 11 12.89 -9.51 -12.81
N MET A 12 11.59 -9.29 -13.03
CA MET A 12 10.60 -9.44 -11.96
C MET A 12 10.43 -10.89 -11.51
N LEU A 13 10.48 -11.87 -12.42
CA LEU A 13 10.45 -13.29 -12.04
C LEU A 13 11.63 -13.66 -11.15
N ALA A 14 12.85 -13.27 -11.55
CA ALA A 14 14.06 -13.51 -10.76
C ALA A 14 13.98 -12.84 -9.38
N LEU A 15 13.49 -11.59 -9.33
CA LEU A 15 13.34 -10.83 -8.09
C LEU A 15 12.33 -11.49 -7.14
N VAL A 16 11.12 -11.75 -7.63
CA VAL A 16 10.03 -12.32 -6.81
C VAL A 16 10.41 -13.70 -6.28
N THR A 17 10.96 -14.58 -7.12
CA THR A 17 11.36 -15.95 -6.71
C THR A 17 12.48 -15.92 -5.67
N THR A 18 13.48 -15.06 -5.86
CA THR A 18 14.61 -14.91 -4.91
C THR A 18 14.13 -14.42 -3.55
N ILE A 19 13.35 -13.35 -3.51
CA ILE A 19 12.83 -12.79 -2.25
C ILE A 19 11.86 -13.78 -1.59
N ALA A 20 10.95 -14.39 -2.35
CA ALA A 20 10.00 -15.38 -1.81
C ALA A 20 10.71 -16.57 -1.17
N LEU A 21 11.76 -17.12 -1.83
CA LEU A 21 12.56 -18.21 -1.29
C LEU A 21 13.21 -17.83 0.05
N LEU A 22 13.86 -16.67 0.11
CA LEU A 22 14.52 -16.21 1.34
C LEU A 22 13.53 -15.93 2.47
N VAL A 23 12.35 -15.39 2.13
CA VAL A 23 11.26 -15.19 3.10
C VAL A 23 10.71 -16.53 3.58
N MET A 24 10.55 -17.54 2.71
CA MET A 24 10.11 -18.88 3.11
C MET A 24 11.10 -19.54 4.08
N VAL A 25 12.40 -19.47 3.79
CA VAL A 25 13.45 -19.98 4.69
C VAL A 25 13.43 -19.26 6.04
N TYR A 26 13.31 -17.94 6.04
CA TYR A 26 13.17 -17.14 7.26
C TYR A 26 11.93 -17.53 8.07
N SER A 27 10.81 -17.76 7.37
CA SER A 27 9.51 -18.08 7.98
C SER A 27 9.51 -19.43 8.68
N ASP A 28 10.36 -20.38 8.25
CA ASP A 28 10.52 -21.67 8.92
C ASP A 28 10.94 -21.49 10.39
N GLY A 29 11.92 -20.61 10.64
CA GLY A 29 12.30 -20.26 12.00
C GLY A 29 11.29 -19.39 12.74
N TYR A 30 10.75 -18.35 12.05
CA TYR A 30 9.87 -17.37 12.68
C TYR A 30 8.51 -17.95 13.10
N MET A 31 7.94 -18.87 12.28
CA MET A 31 6.62 -19.48 12.49
C MET A 31 6.69 -20.87 13.12
N ALA A 32 7.86 -21.36 13.54
CA ALA A 32 8.09 -22.74 13.98
C ALA A 32 7.13 -23.19 15.09
N HIS A 33 6.74 -22.30 15.98
CA HIS A 33 5.87 -22.59 17.13
C HIS A 33 4.41 -22.14 16.94
N ASP A 34 4.06 -21.55 15.77
CA ASP A 34 2.70 -21.09 15.50
C ASP A 34 1.78 -22.26 15.09
N LYS A 35 0.59 -22.34 15.71
CA LYS A 35 -0.43 -23.36 15.41
C LYS A 35 -0.90 -23.30 13.94
N GLY A 36 -0.79 -22.16 13.29
CA GLY A 36 -1.17 -21.93 11.90
C GLY A 36 -0.05 -22.19 10.88
N TYR A 37 1.07 -22.81 11.25
CA TYR A 37 2.25 -23.01 10.40
C TYR A 37 1.91 -23.48 8.97
N VAL A 38 1.16 -24.59 8.83
CA VAL A 38 0.78 -25.14 7.52
C VAL A 38 -0.09 -24.16 6.71
N ARG A 39 -1.04 -23.51 7.38
CA ARG A 39 -1.91 -22.48 6.76
C ARG A 39 -1.08 -21.30 6.26
N PHE A 40 -0.09 -20.87 7.04
CA PHE A 40 0.81 -19.79 6.68
C PHE A 40 1.55 -20.08 5.38
N PHE A 41 2.22 -21.22 5.28
CA PHE A 41 2.97 -21.61 4.08
C PHE A 41 2.08 -21.84 2.86
N THR A 42 0.85 -22.34 3.07
CA THR A 42 -0.15 -22.46 1.99
C THR A 42 -0.50 -21.09 1.41
N TYR A 43 -0.79 -20.11 2.26
CA TYR A 43 -1.10 -18.75 1.81
C TYR A 43 0.10 -18.07 1.16
N LEU A 44 1.29 -18.28 1.70
CA LEU A 44 2.53 -17.74 1.16
C LEU A 44 2.85 -18.30 -0.23
N ALA A 45 2.66 -19.60 -0.43
CA ALA A 45 2.84 -20.25 -1.73
C ALA A 45 1.80 -19.76 -2.76
N LEU A 46 0.53 -19.66 -2.35
CA LEU A 46 -0.53 -19.14 -3.22
C LEU A 46 -0.28 -17.68 -3.62
N PHE A 47 0.15 -16.85 -2.66
CA PHE A 47 0.49 -15.44 -2.90
C PHE A 47 1.65 -15.31 -3.89
N SER A 48 2.74 -16.08 -3.68
CA SER A 48 3.90 -16.06 -4.56
C SER A 48 3.53 -16.53 -5.98
N SER A 49 2.76 -17.61 -6.10
CA SER A 49 2.28 -18.12 -7.39
C SER A 49 1.39 -17.11 -8.12
N SER A 50 0.51 -16.42 -7.38
CA SER A 50 -0.35 -15.37 -7.94
C SER A 50 0.47 -14.20 -8.48
N MET A 51 1.53 -13.80 -7.75
CA MET A 51 2.42 -12.72 -8.21
C MET A 51 3.23 -13.13 -9.45
N LEU A 52 3.72 -14.38 -9.51
CA LEU A 52 4.40 -14.89 -10.69
C LEU A 52 3.46 -14.94 -11.90
N GLY A 53 2.21 -15.38 -11.72
CA GLY A 53 1.18 -15.35 -12.76
C GLY A 53 0.91 -13.93 -13.27
N LEU A 54 0.85 -12.93 -12.38
CA LEU A 54 0.70 -11.53 -12.75
C LEU A 54 1.86 -11.06 -13.66
N VAL A 55 3.10 -11.39 -13.29
CA VAL A 55 4.30 -10.95 -14.01
C VAL A 55 4.37 -11.52 -15.42
N ILE A 56 3.96 -12.78 -15.60
CA ILE A 56 4.01 -13.46 -16.92
C ILE A 56 2.76 -13.28 -17.77
N SER A 57 1.77 -12.53 -17.29
CA SER A 57 0.52 -12.27 -18.02
C SER A 57 0.78 -11.47 -19.30
N PRO A 58 0.27 -11.92 -20.48
CA PRO A 58 0.53 -11.28 -21.77
C PRO A 58 -0.38 -10.09 -22.07
N ASN A 59 -1.42 -9.86 -21.28
CA ASN A 59 -2.44 -8.83 -21.53
C ASN A 59 -3.09 -8.32 -20.24
N LEU A 60 -3.78 -7.19 -20.34
CA LEU A 60 -4.41 -6.53 -19.19
C LEU A 60 -5.49 -7.37 -18.50
N LEU A 61 -6.22 -8.20 -19.23
CA LEU A 61 -7.28 -9.02 -18.64
C LEU A 61 -6.70 -10.13 -17.76
N GLU A 62 -5.64 -10.80 -18.22
CA GLU A 62 -4.95 -11.82 -17.40
C GLU A 62 -4.24 -11.19 -16.21
N ILE A 63 -3.61 -10.01 -16.38
CA ILE A 63 -3.08 -9.25 -15.25
C ILE A 63 -4.18 -9.01 -14.22
N TYR A 64 -5.37 -8.60 -14.63
CA TYR A 64 -6.48 -8.32 -13.70
C TYR A 64 -6.87 -9.57 -12.89
N VAL A 65 -6.93 -10.75 -13.50
CA VAL A 65 -7.23 -12.00 -12.78
C VAL A 65 -6.21 -12.27 -11.67
N PHE A 66 -4.92 -12.21 -11.99
CA PHE A 66 -3.86 -12.42 -10.99
C PHE A 66 -3.75 -11.25 -9.99
N TRP A 67 -4.09 -10.04 -10.42
CA TRP A 67 -4.19 -8.85 -9.56
C TRP A 67 -5.18 -9.05 -8.43
N GLU A 68 -6.33 -9.61 -8.75
CA GLU A 68 -7.36 -9.96 -7.76
C GLU A 68 -6.92 -11.10 -6.84
N LEU A 69 -6.24 -12.12 -7.38
CA LEU A 69 -5.70 -13.21 -6.58
C LEU A 69 -4.63 -12.72 -5.58
N VAL A 70 -3.72 -11.86 -6.01
CA VAL A 70 -2.74 -11.20 -5.12
C VAL A 70 -3.45 -10.40 -4.03
N GLY A 71 -4.53 -9.69 -4.36
CA GLY A 71 -5.35 -8.95 -3.40
C GLY A 71 -6.01 -9.87 -2.37
N MET A 72 -6.60 -10.98 -2.81
CA MET A 72 -7.20 -11.99 -1.92
C MET A 72 -6.16 -12.63 -1.00
N CYS A 73 -5.00 -13.03 -1.56
CA CYS A 73 -3.94 -13.63 -0.75
C CYS A 73 -3.41 -12.66 0.31
N SER A 74 -3.25 -11.37 -0.03
CA SER A 74 -2.83 -10.35 0.93
C SER A 74 -3.83 -10.18 2.08
N TYR A 75 -5.14 -10.23 1.80
CA TYR A 75 -6.18 -10.22 2.81
C TYR A 75 -6.02 -11.39 3.80
N LEU A 76 -5.81 -12.61 3.28
CA LEU A 76 -5.63 -13.81 4.12
C LEU A 76 -4.34 -13.74 4.95
N LEU A 77 -3.29 -13.16 4.40
CA LEU A 77 -1.99 -13.04 5.04
C LEU A 77 -1.95 -11.92 6.09
N VAL A 78 -2.54 -10.75 5.82
CA VAL A 78 -2.65 -9.65 6.80
C VAL A 78 -3.55 -10.05 7.96
N GLY A 79 -4.67 -10.73 7.68
CA GLY A 79 -5.60 -11.28 8.67
C GLY A 79 -5.20 -12.68 9.17
N PHE A 80 -3.93 -13.06 9.13
CA PHE A 80 -3.50 -14.40 9.51
C PHE A 80 -3.91 -14.75 10.95
N TRP A 81 -3.72 -13.80 11.86
CA TRP A 81 -4.19 -13.88 13.26
C TRP A 81 -5.57 -13.24 13.42
N TYR A 82 -6.57 -13.75 12.67
CA TYR A 82 -7.93 -13.20 12.61
C TYR A 82 -8.67 -13.19 13.96
N ASP A 83 -8.20 -13.95 14.95
CA ASP A 83 -8.72 -13.93 16.32
C ASP A 83 -8.42 -12.59 17.03
N ARG A 84 -7.47 -11.81 16.50
CA ARG A 84 -7.17 -10.44 16.97
C ARG A 84 -8.01 -9.45 16.17
N ASP A 85 -8.86 -8.67 16.85
CA ASP A 85 -9.70 -7.65 16.21
C ASP A 85 -8.89 -6.66 15.35
N ALA A 86 -7.68 -6.30 15.82
CA ALA A 86 -6.78 -5.42 15.07
C ALA A 86 -6.38 -6.01 13.71
N ALA A 87 -6.01 -7.30 13.67
CA ALA A 87 -5.63 -7.98 12.43
C ALA A 87 -6.82 -8.17 11.49
N ALA A 88 -8.00 -8.54 12.02
CA ALA A 88 -9.22 -8.68 11.25
C ALA A 88 -9.65 -7.35 10.60
N ASN A 89 -9.63 -6.25 11.37
CA ASN A 89 -9.93 -4.91 10.87
C ASN A 89 -8.90 -4.42 9.86
N ALA A 90 -7.61 -4.69 10.07
CA ALA A 90 -6.54 -4.34 9.15
C ALA A 90 -6.68 -5.08 7.81
N ALA A 91 -7.01 -6.38 7.84
CA ALA A 91 -7.26 -7.17 6.65
C ALA A 91 -8.48 -6.64 5.87
N GLN A 92 -9.58 -6.35 6.56
CA GLN A 92 -10.78 -5.77 5.95
C GLN A 92 -10.47 -4.41 5.30
N LYS A 93 -9.74 -3.53 6.02
CA LYS A 93 -9.34 -2.22 5.49
C LYS A 93 -8.47 -2.37 4.25
N ALA A 94 -7.45 -3.25 4.31
CA ALA A 94 -6.57 -3.52 3.18
C ALA A 94 -7.35 -4.02 1.96
N PHE A 95 -8.28 -4.94 2.14
CA PHE A 95 -9.11 -5.47 1.07
C PHE A 95 -10.01 -4.41 0.45
N VAL A 96 -10.77 -3.68 1.28
CA VAL A 96 -11.75 -2.68 0.80
C VAL A 96 -11.06 -1.52 0.07
N VAL A 97 -9.97 -0.99 0.63
CA VAL A 97 -9.24 0.13 0.00
C VAL A 97 -8.63 -0.30 -1.34
N ASN A 98 -8.04 -1.49 -1.41
CA ASN A 98 -7.52 -2.02 -2.67
C ASN A 98 -8.65 -2.26 -3.68
N ARG A 99 -9.80 -2.74 -3.25
CA ARG A 99 -10.96 -3.00 -4.13
C ARG A 99 -11.48 -1.73 -4.82
N VAL A 100 -11.38 -0.57 -4.16
CA VAL A 100 -11.72 0.72 -4.80
C VAL A 100 -10.81 0.98 -6.01
N GLY A 101 -9.51 0.73 -5.87
CA GLY A 101 -8.56 0.84 -6.99
C GLY A 101 -8.79 -0.22 -8.06
N ASP A 102 -9.04 -1.46 -7.66
CA ASP A 102 -9.27 -2.60 -8.56
C ASP A 102 -10.53 -2.39 -9.40
N PHE A 103 -11.58 -1.77 -8.83
CA PHE A 103 -12.79 -1.40 -9.57
C PHE A 103 -12.50 -0.32 -10.63
N GLY A 104 -11.72 0.69 -10.29
CA GLY A 104 -11.24 1.68 -11.26
C GLY A 104 -10.43 1.05 -12.39
N LEU A 105 -9.50 0.15 -12.05
CA LEU A 105 -8.70 -0.62 -13.00
C LEU A 105 -9.59 -1.41 -13.96
N LEU A 106 -10.59 -2.11 -13.45
CA LEU A 106 -11.53 -2.89 -14.29
C LEU A 106 -12.29 -1.99 -15.27
N LEU A 107 -12.85 -0.88 -14.79
CA LEU A 107 -13.54 0.09 -15.65
C LEU A 107 -12.61 0.65 -16.73
N GLY A 108 -11.36 0.96 -16.37
CA GLY A 108 -10.34 1.40 -17.31
C GLY A 108 -10.02 0.35 -18.37
N ILE A 109 -9.84 -0.92 -17.97
CA ILE A 109 -9.60 -2.04 -18.89
C ILE A 109 -10.76 -2.23 -19.88
N LEU A 110 -11.99 -2.24 -19.37
CA LEU A 110 -13.18 -2.38 -20.21
C LEU A 110 -13.36 -1.18 -21.17
N GLY A 111 -13.09 0.03 -20.67
CA GLY A 111 -13.12 1.24 -21.50
C GLY A 111 -12.03 1.26 -22.58
N LEU A 112 -10.81 0.84 -22.26
CA LEU A 112 -9.73 0.69 -23.24
C LEU A 112 -10.08 -0.37 -24.29
N PHE A 113 -10.62 -1.51 -23.87
CA PHE A 113 -11.08 -2.54 -24.80
C PHE A 113 -12.19 -2.01 -25.70
N TRP A 114 -13.16 -1.28 -25.16
CA TRP A 114 -14.21 -0.64 -25.96
C TRP A 114 -13.63 0.33 -26.99
N ALA A 115 -12.61 1.10 -26.63
CA ALA A 115 -11.98 2.09 -27.52
C ALA A 115 -11.06 1.47 -28.57
N THR A 116 -10.38 0.34 -28.25
CA THR A 116 -9.29 -0.22 -29.07
C THR A 116 -9.55 -1.63 -29.62
N GLY A 117 -10.50 -2.36 -29.04
CA GLY A 117 -10.80 -3.76 -29.39
C GLY A 117 -9.70 -4.76 -29.00
N SER A 118 -8.77 -4.37 -28.10
CA SER A 118 -7.66 -5.24 -27.67
C SER A 118 -7.40 -5.14 -26.16
N PHE A 119 -6.83 -6.21 -25.59
CA PHE A 119 -6.26 -6.24 -24.24
C PHE A 119 -4.72 -6.24 -24.24
N GLY A 120 -4.08 -6.36 -25.40
CA GLY A 120 -2.62 -6.36 -25.55
C GLY A 120 -2.01 -4.98 -25.30
N PHE A 121 -0.90 -4.91 -24.54
CA PHE A 121 -0.30 -3.65 -24.08
C PHE A 121 0.12 -2.72 -25.23
N GLU A 122 0.83 -3.26 -26.22
CA GLU A 122 1.33 -2.50 -27.38
C GLU A 122 0.18 -2.10 -28.31
N GLU A 123 -0.73 -3.06 -28.56
CA GLU A 123 -1.88 -2.82 -29.43
C GLU A 123 -2.80 -1.73 -28.88
N ILE A 124 -3.03 -1.71 -27.55
CA ILE A 124 -3.81 -0.65 -26.89
C ILE A 124 -3.15 0.70 -27.15
N GLY A 125 -1.82 0.80 -26.95
CA GLY A 125 -1.08 2.06 -27.14
C GLY A 125 -1.24 2.61 -28.55
N ILE A 126 -1.03 1.77 -29.56
CA ILE A 126 -1.12 2.15 -30.99
C ILE A 126 -2.56 2.54 -31.35
N ARG A 127 -3.54 1.65 -31.07
CA ARG A 127 -4.93 1.85 -31.48
C ARG A 127 -5.61 3.00 -30.73
N LEU A 128 -5.24 3.26 -29.46
CA LEU A 128 -5.75 4.40 -28.72
C LEU A 128 -5.29 5.72 -29.33
N GLN A 129 -4.03 5.81 -29.75
CA GLN A 129 -3.50 6.98 -30.45
C GLN A 129 -4.21 7.19 -31.79
N GLU A 130 -4.42 6.13 -32.57
CA GLU A 130 -5.17 6.17 -33.83
C GLU A 130 -6.62 6.61 -33.60
N ALA A 131 -7.29 6.10 -32.54
CA ALA A 131 -8.65 6.46 -32.19
C ALA A 131 -8.79 7.94 -31.79
N VAL A 132 -7.78 8.49 -31.12
CA VAL A 132 -7.72 9.93 -30.80
C VAL A 132 -7.42 10.75 -32.04
N ALA A 133 -6.49 10.33 -32.89
CA ALA A 133 -6.11 11.04 -34.10
C ALA A 133 -7.25 11.14 -35.13
N ASN A 134 -8.06 10.08 -35.27
CA ASN A 134 -9.19 10.05 -36.19
C ASN A 134 -10.50 10.64 -35.58
N GLY A 135 -10.46 11.07 -34.30
CA GLY A 135 -11.59 11.70 -33.61
C GLY A 135 -12.67 10.74 -33.11
N SER A 136 -12.48 9.41 -33.19
CA SER A 136 -13.44 8.43 -32.68
C SER A 136 -13.47 8.40 -31.14
N VAL A 137 -12.36 8.74 -30.49
CA VAL A 137 -12.23 8.92 -29.03
C VAL A 137 -11.63 10.29 -28.76
N SER A 138 -12.28 11.09 -27.88
CA SER A 138 -11.70 12.36 -27.49
C SER A 138 -10.49 12.17 -26.58
N THR A 139 -9.51 13.08 -26.65
CA THR A 139 -8.32 13.07 -25.77
C THR A 139 -8.70 13.03 -24.29
N ALA A 140 -9.78 13.73 -23.88
CA ALA A 140 -10.25 13.73 -22.51
C ALA A 140 -10.74 12.34 -22.06
N VAL A 141 -11.43 11.60 -22.93
CA VAL A 141 -11.85 10.22 -22.65
C VAL A 141 -10.63 9.30 -22.59
N ALA A 142 -9.68 9.40 -23.51
CA ALA A 142 -8.45 8.62 -23.49
C ALA A 142 -7.66 8.83 -22.17
N VAL A 143 -7.48 10.08 -21.76
CA VAL A 143 -6.85 10.43 -20.47
C VAL A 143 -7.63 9.85 -19.29
N LEU A 144 -8.95 9.95 -19.28
CA LEU A 144 -9.79 9.37 -18.22
C LEU A 144 -9.62 7.86 -18.14
N LEU A 145 -9.62 7.15 -19.26
CA LEU A 145 -9.42 5.69 -19.29
C LEU A 145 -8.04 5.29 -18.76
N CYS A 146 -6.98 6.00 -19.14
CA CYS A 146 -5.64 5.81 -18.62
C CYS A 146 -5.58 6.04 -17.10
N LEU A 147 -6.22 7.09 -16.59
CA LEU A 147 -6.27 7.38 -15.15
C LEU A 147 -7.11 6.35 -14.38
N LEU A 148 -8.18 5.82 -14.97
CA LEU A 148 -8.94 4.72 -14.37
C LEU A 148 -8.07 3.45 -14.24
N VAL A 149 -7.27 3.11 -15.27
CA VAL A 149 -6.30 2.02 -15.18
C VAL A 149 -5.26 2.27 -14.10
N PHE A 150 -4.78 3.52 -13.96
CA PHE A 150 -3.82 3.90 -12.93
C PHE A 150 -4.38 3.76 -11.49
N MET A 151 -5.69 3.77 -11.28
CA MET A 151 -6.29 3.58 -9.94
C MET A 151 -5.87 2.24 -9.29
N GLY A 152 -5.72 1.15 -10.08
CA GLY A 152 -5.20 -0.12 -9.58
C GLY A 152 -3.79 -0.01 -9.01
N PRO A 153 -2.80 0.42 -9.81
CA PRO A 153 -1.46 0.75 -9.34
C PRO A 153 -1.42 1.70 -8.14
N MET A 154 -2.26 2.74 -8.14
CA MET A 154 -2.36 3.69 -7.04
C MET A 154 -2.76 3.00 -5.73
N ALA A 155 -3.69 2.06 -5.75
CA ALA A 155 -4.13 1.32 -4.56
C ALA A 155 -3.08 0.29 -4.12
N LYS A 156 -2.62 -0.62 -5.01
CA LYS A 156 -1.67 -1.69 -4.65
C LYS A 156 -0.31 -1.14 -4.21
N SER A 157 0.18 -0.09 -4.87
CA SER A 157 1.44 0.58 -4.49
C SER A 157 1.25 1.66 -3.42
N ALA A 158 0.13 1.64 -2.71
CA ALA A 158 -0.14 2.53 -1.58
C ALA A 158 0.17 4.01 -1.88
N GLN A 159 -0.30 4.51 -3.02
CA GLN A 159 -0.18 5.92 -3.37
C GLN A 159 -1.32 6.74 -2.75
N PHE A 160 -1.05 8.01 -2.48
CA PHE A 160 -2.07 8.94 -2.02
C PHE A 160 -3.25 9.01 -3.03
N PRO A 161 -4.51 8.98 -2.56
CA PRO A 161 -4.99 8.87 -1.17
C PRO A 161 -5.22 7.42 -0.67
N LEU A 162 -4.97 6.39 -1.50
CA LEU A 162 -5.27 4.98 -1.21
C LEU A 162 -4.18 4.24 -0.42
N HIS A 163 -3.27 4.95 0.26
CA HIS A 163 -2.13 4.38 1.01
C HIS A 163 -2.48 3.87 2.42
N VAL A 164 -3.64 4.25 2.96
CA VAL A 164 -3.99 4.09 4.39
C VAL A 164 -4.05 2.64 4.89
N TRP A 165 -4.11 1.67 4.00
CA TRP A 165 -4.13 0.24 4.34
C TRP A 165 -2.73 -0.31 4.69
N LEU A 166 -1.67 0.26 4.09
CA LEU A 166 -0.33 -0.31 4.15
C LEU A 166 0.27 -0.31 5.57
N PRO A 167 0.19 0.77 6.37
CA PRO A 167 0.68 0.76 7.75
C PRO A 167 -0.10 -0.18 8.67
N ASP A 168 -1.39 -0.38 8.42
CA ASP A 168 -2.23 -1.28 9.21
C ASP A 168 -1.99 -2.75 8.83
N ALA A 169 -1.51 -3.04 7.61
CA ALA A 169 -1.07 -4.37 7.20
C ALA A 169 0.10 -4.93 8.06
N MET A 170 0.72 -4.09 8.91
CA MET A 170 1.73 -4.50 9.88
C MET A 170 1.19 -5.39 11.01
N GLU A 171 -0.11 -5.54 11.17
CA GLU A 171 -0.73 -6.47 12.12
C GLU A 171 -0.51 -7.95 11.75
N GLY A 172 -0.18 -8.25 10.49
CA GLY A 172 0.22 -9.58 10.04
C GLY A 172 1.64 -9.99 10.49
N PRO A 173 1.99 -11.29 10.39
CA PRO A 173 3.34 -11.78 10.69
C PRO A 173 4.44 -11.06 9.89
N THR A 174 5.58 -10.79 10.52
CA THR A 174 6.63 -9.95 9.91
C THR A 174 7.21 -10.49 8.59
N PRO A 175 7.38 -11.83 8.37
CA PRO A 175 7.82 -12.34 7.07
C PRO A 175 6.89 -11.96 5.92
N ILE A 176 5.57 -11.88 6.19
CA ILE A 176 4.59 -11.43 5.20
C ILE A 176 4.81 -9.95 4.87
N SER A 177 5.05 -9.12 5.90
CA SER A 177 5.38 -7.72 5.69
C SER A 177 6.61 -7.57 4.80
N ALA A 178 7.66 -8.37 5.01
CA ALA A 178 8.83 -8.38 4.16
C ALA A 178 8.47 -8.70 2.69
N LEU A 179 7.66 -9.73 2.44
CA LEU A 179 7.30 -10.14 1.09
C LEU A 179 6.39 -9.11 0.40
N ILE A 180 5.31 -8.67 1.06
CA ILE A 180 4.35 -7.69 0.51
C ILE A 180 5.04 -6.38 0.15
N HIS A 181 5.92 -5.87 1.02
CA HIS A 181 6.50 -4.54 0.92
C HIS A 181 7.80 -4.48 0.11
N ALA A 182 8.46 -5.63 -0.16
CA ALA A 182 9.72 -5.63 -0.91
C ALA A 182 9.52 -5.85 -2.41
N ALA A 183 8.94 -6.98 -2.82
CA ALA A 183 9.04 -7.43 -4.21
C ALA A 183 7.70 -7.88 -4.84
N THR A 184 6.58 -7.84 -4.09
CA THR A 184 5.34 -8.45 -4.59
C THR A 184 4.20 -7.44 -4.74
N MET A 185 3.22 -7.42 -3.84
CA MET A 185 1.98 -6.65 -4.01
C MET A 185 2.22 -5.17 -4.31
N VAL A 186 3.08 -4.51 -3.54
CA VAL A 186 3.36 -3.07 -3.76
C VAL A 186 4.20 -2.82 -5.01
N ALA A 187 5.00 -3.80 -5.43
CA ALA A 187 5.78 -3.76 -6.66
C ALA A 187 4.89 -3.97 -7.91
N ALA A 188 3.77 -4.70 -7.78
CA ALA A 188 2.86 -4.98 -8.88
C ALA A 188 2.31 -3.70 -9.54
N GLY A 189 2.01 -2.66 -8.74
CA GLY A 189 1.54 -1.39 -9.28
C GLY A 189 2.62 -0.64 -10.07
N VAL A 190 3.84 -0.60 -9.56
CA VAL A 190 4.99 0.01 -10.27
C VAL A 190 5.28 -0.74 -11.56
N PHE A 191 5.30 -2.08 -11.51
CA PHE A 191 5.45 -2.95 -12.67
C PHE A 191 4.37 -2.72 -13.73
N LEU A 192 3.09 -2.60 -13.31
CA LEU A 192 2.00 -2.37 -14.26
C LEU A 192 2.12 -0.99 -14.93
N VAL A 193 2.51 0.05 -14.19
CA VAL A 193 2.74 1.39 -14.78
C VAL A 193 3.91 1.37 -15.77
N ALA A 194 5.01 0.68 -15.44
CA ALA A 194 6.12 0.47 -16.38
C ALA A 194 5.69 -0.28 -17.63
N ARG A 195 4.90 -1.33 -17.47
CA ARG A 195 4.34 -2.16 -18.58
C ARG A 195 3.41 -1.34 -19.49
N LEU A 196 2.70 -0.37 -18.94
CA LEU A 196 1.76 0.50 -19.64
C LEU A 196 2.38 1.82 -20.13
N GLN A 197 3.69 2.00 -20.01
CA GLN A 197 4.35 3.21 -20.51
C GLN A 197 4.02 3.53 -21.97
N PRO A 198 3.95 2.57 -22.90
CA PRO A 198 3.53 2.83 -24.29
C PRO A 198 2.10 3.40 -24.41
N VAL A 199 1.23 3.12 -23.42
CA VAL A 199 -0.14 3.65 -23.38
C VAL A 199 -0.18 5.04 -22.74
N TYR A 200 0.68 5.31 -21.75
CA TYR A 200 0.68 6.56 -20.99
C TYR A 200 1.54 7.66 -21.62
N ALA A 201 2.66 7.31 -22.26
CA ALA A 201 3.61 8.25 -22.83
C ALA A 201 2.98 9.28 -23.81
N PRO A 202 1.98 8.90 -24.66
CA PRO A 202 1.34 9.85 -25.56
C PRO A 202 0.48 10.91 -24.87
N PHE A 203 0.21 10.76 -23.55
CA PHE A 203 -0.68 11.62 -22.78
C PHE A 203 0.07 12.33 -21.63
N PRO A 204 0.70 13.51 -21.86
CA PRO A 204 1.45 14.22 -20.82
C PRO A 204 0.63 14.52 -19.56
N ALA A 205 -0.69 14.70 -19.69
CA ALA A 205 -1.57 14.90 -18.54
C ALA A 205 -1.60 13.68 -17.61
N VAL A 206 -1.55 12.46 -18.14
CA VAL A 206 -1.49 11.22 -17.35
C VAL A 206 -0.16 11.14 -16.62
N GLN A 207 0.94 11.37 -17.32
CA GLN A 207 2.28 11.37 -16.72
C GLN A 207 2.41 12.41 -15.60
N ALA A 208 1.92 13.64 -15.82
CA ALA A 208 1.93 14.68 -14.80
C ALA A 208 1.13 14.28 -13.54
N VAL A 209 -0.05 13.64 -13.71
CA VAL A 209 -0.85 13.14 -12.57
C VAL A 209 -0.09 12.06 -11.81
N ILE A 210 0.54 11.11 -12.51
CA ILE A 210 1.35 10.05 -11.88
C ILE A 210 2.52 10.67 -11.09
N ALA A 211 3.25 11.62 -11.68
CA ALA A 211 4.37 12.32 -11.05
C ALA A 211 3.94 13.08 -9.79
N VAL A 212 2.82 13.82 -9.85
CA VAL A 212 2.29 14.59 -8.71
C VAL A 212 1.84 13.66 -7.59
N ILE A 213 1.08 12.60 -7.90
CA ILE A 213 0.65 11.62 -6.90
C ILE A 213 1.85 10.92 -6.26
N GLY A 214 2.85 10.52 -7.06
CA GLY A 214 4.11 9.97 -6.56
C GLY A 214 4.81 10.93 -5.60
N THR A 215 4.90 12.21 -5.95
CA THR A 215 5.54 13.25 -5.13
C THR A 215 4.79 13.51 -3.82
N ILE A 216 3.47 13.60 -3.85
CA ILE A 216 2.68 13.73 -2.62
C ILE A 216 2.93 12.51 -1.73
N THR A 217 2.95 11.31 -2.30
CA THR A 217 3.12 10.06 -1.59
C THR A 217 4.51 9.95 -0.94
N LEU A 218 5.58 10.31 -1.67
CA LEU A 218 6.95 10.24 -1.12
C LEU A 218 7.11 11.17 0.09
N PHE A 219 6.60 12.39 0.00
CA PHE A 219 6.70 13.37 1.08
C PHE A 219 5.81 13.00 2.29
N LEU A 220 4.59 12.54 2.03
CA LEU A 220 3.66 12.04 3.04
C LEU A 220 4.29 10.88 3.83
N GLY A 221 4.77 9.85 3.13
CA GLY A 221 5.38 8.68 3.76
C GLY A 221 6.56 9.06 4.66
N ALA A 222 7.48 9.87 4.15
CA ALA A 222 8.65 10.31 4.89
C ALA A 222 8.29 11.18 6.11
N SER A 223 7.37 12.14 5.94
CA SER A 223 6.97 13.05 7.02
C SER A 223 6.30 12.32 8.19
N ILE A 224 5.49 11.30 7.92
CA ILE A 224 4.87 10.48 8.96
C ILE A 224 5.91 9.55 9.60
N ALA A 225 6.85 8.98 8.83
CA ALA A 225 7.91 8.12 9.35
C ALA A 225 8.78 8.80 10.43
N LEU A 226 8.95 10.13 10.37
CA LEU A 226 9.67 10.91 11.38
C LEU A 226 9.12 10.75 12.79
N THR A 227 7.82 10.51 12.93
CA THR A 227 7.10 10.52 14.24
C THR A 227 6.74 9.13 14.74
N GLN A 228 6.89 8.08 13.92
CA GLN A 228 6.52 6.72 14.31
C GLN A 228 7.41 6.19 15.44
N GLN A 229 6.79 5.52 16.42
CA GLN A 229 7.48 4.85 17.53
C GLN A 229 7.55 3.32 17.34
N ASP A 230 6.65 2.77 16.53
CA ASP A 230 6.61 1.37 16.13
C ASP A 230 7.60 1.12 15.00
N LEU A 231 8.51 0.14 15.18
CA LEU A 231 9.57 -0.20 14.22
C LEU A 231 9.00 -0.65 12.87
N LYS A 232 7.97 -1.52 12.87
CA LYS A 232 7.32 -2.00 11.64
C LYS A 232 6.57 -0.89 10.91
N LYS A 233 5.82 -0.05 11.65
CA LYS A 233 5.09 1.08 11.05
C LYS A 233 6.04 2.13 10.49
N GLY A 234 7.16 2.37 11.15
CA GLY A 234 8.24 3.23 10.62
C GLY A 234 8.77 2.73 9.27
N LEU A 235 9.03 1.41 9.16
CA LEU A 235 9.44 0.78 7.92
C LEU A 235 8.32 0.78 6.85
N ALA A 236 7.06 0.64 7.25
CA ALA A 236 5.91 0.71 6.33
C ALA A 236 5.80 2.10 5.67
N TYR A 237 5.86 3.17 6.45
CA TYR A 237 5.85 4.53 5.91
C TYR A 237 7.08 4.84 5.06
N SER A 238 8.23 4.26 5.40
CA SER A 238 9.39 4.36 4.52
C SER A 238 9.18 3.62 3.19
N THR A 239 8.40 2.53 3.16
CA THR A 239 7.99 1.87 1.90
C THR A 239 7.07 2.76 1.08
N VAL A 240 6.05 3.38 1.70
CA VAL A 240 5.16 4.36 1.04
C VAL A 240 6.01 5.45 0.36
N SER A 241 7.01 5.98 1.09
CA SER A 241 7.90 7.02 0.55
C SER A 241 8.70 6.53 -0.66
N GLN A 242 9.30 5.34 -0.62
CA GLN A 242 10.09 4.81 -1.75
C GLN A 242 9.22 4.47 -2.96
N LEU A 243 8.02 3.95 -2.75
CA LEU A 243 7.05 3.73 -3.84
C LEU A 243 6.62 5.06 -4.50
N GLY A 244 6.54 6.14 -3.71
CA GLY A 244 6.34 7.48 -4.24
C GLY A 244 7.47 7.93 -5.18
N TYR A 245 8.75 7.64 -4.86
CA TYR A 245 9.89 7.88 -5.77
C TYR A 245 9.76 7.08 -7.07
N MET A 246 9.37 5.82 -7.00
CA MET A 246 9.18 4.99 -8.19
C MET A 246 8.08 5.56 -9.09
N MET A 247 6.95 6.00 -8.50
CA MET A 247 5.86 6.62 -9.25
C MET A 247 6.26 8.00 -9.81
N LEU A 248 7.08 8.78 -9.10
CA LEU A 248 7.66 10.02 -9.64
C LEU A 248 8.48 9.71 -10.89
N ALA A 249 9.35 8.70 -10.86
CA ALA A 249 10.13 8.28 -12.04
C ALA A 249 9.23 7.87 -13.21
N MET A 250 8.17 7.07 -12.95
CA MET A 250 7.20 6.68 -13.97
C MET A 250 6.52 7.90 -14.61
N GLY A 251 6.12 8.87 -13.79
CA GLY A 251 5.49 10.10 -14.25
C GLY A 251 6.46 11.04 -14.98
N CYS A 252 7.77 10.97 -14.72
CA CYS A 252 8.81 11.64 -15.48
C CYS A 252 9.11 10.97 -16.84
N GLY A 253 8.45 9.85 -17.15
CA GLY A 253 8.72 9.09 -18.38
C GLY A 253 9.98 8.23 -18.30
N ALA A 254 10.50 7.92 -17.10
CA ALA A 254 11.70 7.13 -16.87
C ALA A 254 11.38 5.78 -16.22
N PRO A 255 10.72 4.83 -16.93
CA PRO A 255 10.34 3.54 -16.39
C PRO A 255 11.53 2.68 -15.97
N VAL A 256 12.65 2.76 -16.67
CA VAL A 256 13.87 2.02 -16.33
C VAL A 256 14.42 2.46 -14.98
N ALA A 257 14.49 3.77 -14.71
CA ALA A 257 14.91 4.30 -13.41
C ALA A 257 13.98 3.85 -12.27
N GLY A 258 12.66 3.90 -12.49
CA GLY A 258 11.66 3.43 -11.53
C GLY A 258 11.78 1.93 -11.24
N MET A 259 11.97 1.10 -12.28
CA MET A 259 12.14 -0.35 -12.15
C MET A 259 13.50 -0.70 -11.52
N PHE A 260 14.55 0.02 -11.84
CA PHE A 260 15.85 -0.18 -11.20
C PHE A 260 15.77 0.11 -9.70
N HIS A 261 15.10 1.19 -9.32
CA HIS A 261 14.87 1.48 -7.90
C HIS A 261 14.00 0.43 -7.22
N LEU A 262 13.01 -0.14 -7.92
CA LEU A 262 12.21 -1.25 -7.40
C LEU A 262 13.08 -2.48 -7.10
N VAL A 263 13.99 -2.84 -8.00
CA VAL A 263 14.91 -3.98 -7.80
C VAL A 263 15.83 -3.75 -6.60
N THR A 264 16.49 -2.60 -6.53
CA THR A 264 17.38 -2.27 -5.39
C THR A 264 16.60 -2.21 -4.09
N HIS A 265 15.41 -1.57 -4.11
CA HIS A 265 14.49 -1.46 -2.97
C HIS A 265 14.09 -2.83 -2.43
N ALA A 266 13.78 -3.79 -3.29
CA ALA A 266 13.33 -5.11 -2.88
C ALA A 266 14.35 -5.80 -1.96
N PHE A 267 15.64 -5.74 -2.27
CA PHE A 267 16.68 -6.39 -1.47
C PHE A 267 16.86 -5.71 -0.11
N PHE A 268 17.12 -4.41 -0.07
CA PHE A 268 17.34 -3.76 1.21
C PHE A 268 16.07 -3.68 2.05
N LYS A 269 14.88 -3.66 1.43
CA LYS A 269 13.61 -3.60 2.16
C LYS A 269 13.24 -4.94 2.77
N ALA A 270 13.41 -6.05 2.02
CA ALA A 270 13.25 -7.38 2.58
C ALA A 270 14.18 -7.57 3.79
N MET A 271 15.45 -7.18 3.66
CA MET A 271 16.43 -7.26 4.74
C MET A 271 16.02 -6.44 5.97
N LEU A 272 15.54 -5.20 5.80
CA LEU A 272 15.09 -4.34 6.90
C LEU A 272 13.86 -4.92 7.61
N PHE A 273 12.88 -5.43 6.86
CA PHE A 273 11.69 -6.04 7.47
C PHE A 273 12.02 -7.36 8.17
N LEU A 274 12.79 -8.25 7.55
CA LEU A 274 13.23 -9.48 8.21
C LEU A 274 14.09 -9.18 9.45
N GLY A 275 14.98 -8.17 9.38
CA GLY A 275 15.75 -7.69 10.52
C GLY A 275 14.85 -7.16 11.64
N SER A 276 13.78 -6.41 11.30
CA SER A 276 12.79 -5.99 12.29
C SER A 276 12.04 -7.18 12.91
N GLY A 277 11.77 -8.22 12.11
CA GLY A 277 11.18 -9.47 12.60
C GLY A 277 12.07 -10.19 13.61
N SER A 278 13.37 -10.26 13.35
CA SER A 278 14.35 -10.81 14.29
C SER A 278 14.38 -10.02 15.60
N VAL A 279 14.36 -8.68 15.53
CA VAL A 279 14.29 -7.82 16.72
C VAL A 279 13.00 -8.06 17.50
N ILE A 280 11.84 -8.09 16.85
CA ILE A 280 10.54 -8.28 17.50
C ILE A 280 10.49 -9.67 18.16
N HIS A 281 10.93 -10.71 17.47
CA HIS A 281 10.97 -12.08 18.01
C HIS A 281 11.81 -12.17 19.30
N ALA A 282 13.00 -11.54 19.29
CA ALA A 282 13.84 -11.48 20.49
C ALA A 282 13.25 -10.59 21.60
N MET A 283 12.50 -9.53 21.26
CA MET A 283 11.82 -8.69 22.25
C MET A 283 10.61 -9.40 22.87
N GLU A 284 9.89 -10.23 22.11
CA GLU A 284 8.74 -11.02 22.61
C GLU A 284 9.14 -11.96 23.75
N GLU A 285 10.36 -12.47 23.76
CA GLU A 285 10.89 -13.31 24.85
C GLU A 285 11.11 -12.52 26.15
N VAL A 286 11.34 -11.20 26.05
CA VAL A 286 11.60 -10.32 27.20
C VAL A 286 10.36 -9.61 27.71
N VAL A 287 9.56 -9.03 26.77
CA VAL A 287 8.41 -8.17 27.13
C VAL A 287 7.06 -8.84 26.92
N GLY A 288 7.05 -10.12 26.46
CA GLY A 288 5.83 -10.86 26.13
C GLY A 288 5.33 -10.61 24.70
N HIS A 289 4.32 -11.39 24.30
CA HIS A 289 3.78 -11.42 22.92
C HIS A 289 2.84 -10.25 22.58
N GLU A 290 2.80 -9.19 23.41
CA GLU A 290 2.00 -8.01 23.12
C GLU A 290 2.67 -7.12 22.07
N PRO A 291 2.06 -6.94 20.87
CA PRO A 291 2.67 -6.16 19.78
C PRO A 291 3.01 -4.72 20.18
N VAL A 292 2.20 -4.11 21.05
CA VAL A 292 2.40 -2.75 21.55
C VAL A 292 3.72 -2.61 22.33
N LEU A 293 4.19 -3.67 22.98
CA LEU A 293 5.46 -3.70 23.71
C LEU A 293 6.61 -4.13 22.82
N ALA A 294 6.46 -5.26 22.11
CA ALA A 294 7.54 -5.86 21.34
C ALA A 294 7.96 -5.04 20.11
N GLN A 295 7.07 -4.19 19.57
CA GLN A 295 7.35 -3.38 18.39
C GLN A 295 7.75 -1.94 18.72
N ASP A 296 7.61 -1.49 19.97
CA ASP A 296 7.89 -0.11 20.37
C ASP A 296 9.38 0.12 20.62
N MET A 297 9.98 1.00 19.80
CA MET A 297 11.40 1.33 19.88
C MET A 297 11.81 2.00 21.20
N ARG A 298 10.87 2.54 21.98
CA ARG A 298 11.15 3.13 23.29
C ARG A 298 11.57 2.09 24.33
N LEU A 299 11.13 0.82 24.15
CA LEU A 299 11.53 -0.33 24.97
C LEU A 299 12.80 -1.02 24.46
N MET A 300 13.23 -0.72 23.22
CA MET A 300 14.45 -1.26 22.63
C MET A 300 15.69 -0.49 23.12
N GLY A 301 16.81 -0.66 22.45
CA GLY A 301 18.08 0.02 22.69
C GLY A 301 19.20 -0.95 23.06
N GLY A 302 20.42 -0.64 22.64
CA GLY A 302 21.59 -1.47 22.92
C GLY A 302 21.59 -2.86 22.31
N LEU A 303 20.63 -3.18 21.40
CA LEU A 303 20.45 -4.52 20.85
C LEU A 303 21.65 -4.99 20.01
N ARG A 304 22.49 -4.07 19.51
CA ARG A 304 23.71 -4.42 18.77
C ARG A 304 24.62 -5.40 19.51
N ARG A 305 24.65 -5.34 20.84
CA ARG A 305 25.48 -6.23 21.67
C ARG A 305 24.94 -7.66 21.71
N TYR A 306 23.63 -7.80 21.64
CA TYR A 306 22.93 -9.08 21.75
C TYR A 306 22.66 -9.70 20.37
N MET A 307 22.46 -8.84 19.34
CA MET A 307 22.08 -9.23 17.98
C MET A 307 23.04 -8.60 16.95
N PRO A 308 24.33 -8.97 16.91
CA PRO A 308 25.32 -8.31 16.06
C PRO A 308 25.09 -8.55 14.55
N VAL A 309 24.59 -9.71 14.14
CA VAL A 309 24.32 -10.02 12.73
C VAL A 309 23.11 -9.20 12.27
N THR A 310 22.01 -9.24 13.03
CA THR A 310 20.82 -8.46 12.75
C THR A 310 21.11 -6.95 12.72
N ALA A 311 21.88 -6.44 13.68
CA ALA A 311 22.24 -5.02 13.74
C ALA A 311 23.10 -4.58 12.54
N SER A 312 24.08 -5.41 12.14
CA SER A 312 24.97 -5.08 11.02
C SER A 312 24.24 -5.10 9.68
N THR A 313 23.39 -6.09 9.43
CA THR A 313 22.57 -6.17 8.21
C THR A 313 21.53 -5.06 8.17
N PHE A 314 20.89 -4.73 9.28
CA PHE A 314 19.96 -3.61 9.38
C PHE A 314 20.65 -2.27 9.09
N LEU A 315 21.88 -2.06 9.58
CA LEU A 315 22.68 -0.87 9.30
C LEU A 315 23.00 -0.75 7.79
N ILE A 316 23.39 -1.85 7.13
CA ILE A 316 23.60 -1.88 5.68
C ILE A 316 22.32 -1.43 4.96
N GLY A 317 21.15 -1.93 5.38
CA GLY A 317 19.85 -1.50 4.83
C GLY A 317 19.58 -0.02 5.04
N CYS A 318 19.88 0.53 6.23
CA CYS A 318 19.73 1.95 6.52
C CYS A 318 20.62 2.84 5.64
N ILE A 319 21.89 2.43 5.42
CA ILE A 319 22.81 3.16 4.56
C ILE A 319 22.37 3.06 3.10
N ALA A 320 21.91 1.87 2.66
CA ALA A 320 21.42 1.66 1.30
C ALA A 320 20.19 2.55 0.99
N ILE A 321 19.16 2.51 1.82
CA ILE A 321 17.95 3.32 1.60
C ILE A 321 18.20 4.82 1.75
N ALA A 322 19.19 5.24 2.58
CA ALA A 322 19.61 6.64 2.69
C ALA A 322 20.27 7.16 1.40
N GLY A 323 20.71 6.29 0.51
CA GLY A 323 21.37 6.68 -0.75
C GLY A 323 22.81 7.12 -0.56
N ILE A 324 23.58 6.39 0.24
CA ILE A 324 25.00 6.65 0.45
C ILE A 324 25.83 5.75 -0.47
N PRO A 325 26.76 6.33 -1.26
CA PRO A 325 27.67 5.55 -2.11
C PRO A 325 28.53 4.59 -1.27
N PRO A 326 28.90 3.42 -1.77
CA PRO A 326 28.60 2.84 -3.08
C PRO A 326 27.34 1.95 -3.11
N LEU A 327 26.48 1.99 -2.06
CA LEU A 327 25.38 1.07 -1.89
C LEU A 327 24.26 1.28 -2.95
N ALA A 328 23.45 0.24 -3.14
CA ALA A 328 22.50 0.12 -4.23
C ALA A 328 21.50 1.28 -4.35
N GLY A 329 20.99 1.77 -3.22
CA GLY A 329 20.01 2.85 -3.21
C GLY A 329 20.55 4.21 -3.65
N PHE A 330 21.86 4.45 -3.61
CA PHE A 330 22.46 5.66 -4.16
C PHE A 330 22.23 5.72 -5.68
N TRP A 331 22.66 4.71 -6.41
CA TRP A 331 22.59 4.69 -7.87
C TRP A 331 21.17 4.86 -8.39
N SER A 332 20.25 4.09 -7.83
CA SER A 332 18.86 4.08 -8.30
C SER A 332 18.06 5.32 -7.89
N LYS A 333 18.30 5.90 -6.70
CA LYS A 333 17.60 7.10 -6.25
C LYS A 333 18.13 8.35 -6.95
N ASP A 334 19.44 8.42 -7.16
CA ASP A 334 20.06 9.55 -7.84
C ASP A 334 19.63 9.63 -9.30
N GLU A 335 19.44 8.50 -9.97
CA GLU A 335 18.86 8.41 -11.31
C GLU A 335 17.43 8.99 -11.35
N ILE A 336 16.56 8.61 -10.39
CA ILE A 336 15.21 9.18 -10.28
C ILE A 336 15.24 10.69 -10.07
N LEU A 337 16.11 11.16 -9.16
CA LEU A 337 16.23 12.59 -8.89
C LEU A 337 16.80 13.36 -10.08
N GLY A 338 17.73 12.78 -10.84
CA GLY A 338 18.23 13.34 -12.07
C GLY A 338 17.12 13.53 -13.11
N GLN A 339 16.33 12.50 -13.36
CA GLN A 339 15.20 12.58 -14.30
C GLN A 339 14.13 13.60 -13.84
N ALA A 340 13.83 13.63 -12.53
CA ALA A 340 12.88 14.58 -11.98
C ALA A 340 13.38 16.04 -12.06
N PHE A 341 14.70 16.27 -11.94
CA PHE A 341 15.30 17.60 -12.09
C PHE A 341 15.05 18.20 -13.47
N HIS A 342 15.18 17.37 -14.51
CA HIS A 342 14.99 17.82 -15.89
C HIS A 342 13.50 17.93 -16.27
N SER A 343 12.65 17.00 -15.81
CA SER A 343 11.24 16.95 -16.21
C SER A 343 10.34 17.88 -15.38
N PHE A 344 10.49 17.88 -14.04
CA PHE A 344 9.64 18.59 -13.10
C PHE A 344 10.43 19.16 -11.91
N PRO A 345 11.11 20.30 -12.04
CA PRO A 345 12.02 20.86 -11.02
C PRO A 345 11.36 21.08 -9.64
N ILE A 346 10.06 21.43 -9.60
CA ILE A 346 9.31 21.60 -8.33
C ILE A 346 9.13 20.27 -7.62
N LEU A 347 8.80 19.21 -8.37
CA LEU A 347 8.63 17.86 -7.81
C LEU A 347 9.99 17.29 -7.38
N TRP A 348 11.05 17.58 -8.14
CA TRP A 348 12.42 17.26 -7.74
C TRP A 348 12.79 17.87 -6.38
N ALA A 349 12.48 19.14 -6.13
CA ALA A 349 12.80 19.78 -4.87
C ALA A 349 12.12 19.06 -3.67
N ALA A 350 10.88 18.61 -3.83
CA ALA A 350 10.20 17.81 -2.82
C ALA A 350 10.87 16.43 -2.64
N GLY A 351 11.27 15.77 -3.73
CA GLY A 351 12.02 14.52 -3.70
C GLY A 351 13.38 14.68 -3.01
N PHE A 352 14.13 15.72 -3.36
CA PHE A 352 15.41 16.04 -2.77
C PHE A 352 15.32 16.26 -1.24
N LEU A 353 14.36 17.06 -0.77
CA LEU A 353 14.11 17.24 0.65
C LEU A 353 13.76 15.92 1.34
N THR A 354 12.93 15.12 0.69
CA THR A 354 12.51 13.82 1.20
C THR A 354 13.68 12.82 1.31
N ALA A 355 14.71 12.91 0.48
CA ALA A 355 15.91 12.11 0.60
C ALA A 355 16.63 12.36 1.93
N GLY A 356 16.77 13.63 2.35
CA GLY A 356 17.31 14.01 3.66
C GLY A 356 16.45 13.50 4.81
N MET A 357 15.12 13.62 4.69
CA MET A 357 14.17 13.06 5.69
C MET A 357 14.31 11.54 5.79
N THR A 358 14.49 10.84 4.66
CA THR A 358 14.71 9.39 4.62
C THR A 358 15.94 8.99 5.39
N ALA A 359 17.06 9.65 5.16
CA ALA A 359 18.31 9.42 5.87
C ALA A 359 18.13 9.65 7.39
N PHE A 360 17.46 10.73 7.78
CA PHE A 360 17.21 11.04 9.19
C PHE A 360 16.36 9.96 9.87
N TYR A 361 15.15 9.62 9.35
CA TYR A 361 14.28 8.69 10.06
C TYR A 361 14.83 7.26 10.07
N MET A 362 15.54 6.80 9.04
CA MET A 362 16.14 5.47 9.03
C MET A 362 17.23 5.34 10.09
N PHE A 363 18.08 6.35 10.25
CA PHE A 363 19.09 6.34 11.31
C PHE A 363 18.49 6.57 12.70
N ARG A 364 17.37 7.31 12.81
CA ARG A 364 16.58 7.36 14.05
C ARG A 364 16.09 5.97 14.45
N LEU A 365 15.51 5.20 13.52
CA LEU A 365 15.08 3.81 13.77
C LEU A 365 16.27 2.96 14.24
N TYR A 366 17.41 3.07 13.56
CA TYR A 366 18.62 2.31 13.90
C TYR A 366 19.12 2.66 15.32
N PHE A 367 19.31 3.93 15.64
CA PHE A 367 19.85 4.34 16.92
C PHE A 367 18.92 4.00 18.08
N LEU A 368 17.61 4.18 17.93
CA LEU A 368 16.65 3.84 18.98
C LEU A 368 16.57 2.34 19.25
N THR A 369 16.82 1.51 18.23
CA THR A 369 16.74 0.04 18.34
C THR A 369 18.07 -0.58 18.79
N PHE A 370 19.18 -0.21 18.16
CA PHE A 370 20.43 -0.96 18.29
C PHE A 370 21.49 -0.28 19.17
N GLU A 371 21.40 1.03 19.40
CA GLU A 371 22.40 1.77 20.18
C GLU A 371 21.87 2.19 21.56
N GLY A 372 22.75 2.61 22.44
CA GLY A 372 22.42 3.04 23.80
C GLY A 372 22.33 1.91 24.82
N SER A 373 21.41 2.05 25.80
CA SER A 373 21.15 1.03 26.83
C SER A 373 19.85 0.30 26.53
N PHE A 374 19.81 -0.99 26.88
CA PHE A 374 18.58 -1.78 26.77
C PHE A 374 17.50 -1.28 27.75
N ARG A 375 16.28 -1.09 27.26
CA ARG A 375 15.16 -0.52 28.01
C ARG A 375 13.96 -1.48 28.16
N GLY A 376 14.09 -2.72 27.65
CA GLY A 376 13.02 -3.73 27.69
C GLY A 376 12.53 -4.08 29.10
N ASN A 377 13.40 -3.93 30.11
CA ASN A 377 13.08 -4.23 31.51
C ASN A 377 12.41 -3.06 32.28
N ASP A 378 12.11 -1.94 31.62
CA ASP A 378 11.42 -0.80 32.23
C ASP A 378 9.91 -1.04 32.38
N LYS A 379 9.52 -1.67 33.51
CA LYS A 379 8.13 -2.00 33.81
C LYS A 379 7.22 -0.77 33.91
N ALA A 380 7.74 0.38 34.29
CA ALA A 380 6.95 1.61 34.36
C ALA A 380 6.55 2.08 32.96
N LEU A 381 7.49 2.06 32.02
CA LEU A 381 7.22 2.39 30.62
C LEU A 381 6.29 1.35 29.96
N GLN A 382 6.48 0.05 30.23
CA GLN A 382 5.57 -1.01 29.76
C GLN A 382 4.13 -0.77 30.21
N ALA A 383 3.90 -0.52 31.52
CA ALA A 383 2.58 -0.24 32.06
C ALA A 383 1.94 1.03 31.44
N GLN A 384 2.74 2.08 31.20
CA GLN A 384 2.28 3.29 30.53
C GLN A 384 1.84 3.02 29.08
N LEU A 385 2.58 2.20 28.34
CA LEU A 385 2.26 1.85 26.96
C LEU A 385 0.99 1.01 26.87
N LEU A 386 0.81 0.03 27.77
CA LEU A 386 -0.41 -0.77 27.87
C LEU A 386 -1.63 0.11 28.20
N ALA A 387 -1.50 1.00 29.15
CA ALA A 387 -2.58 1.93 29.51
C ALA A 387 -3.00 2.84 28.35
N VAL A 388 -2.05 3.37 27.58
CA VAL A 388 -2.34 4.17 26.36
C VAL A 388 -3.04 3.32 25.30
N ALA A 389 -2.71 2.03 25.21
CA ALA A 389 -3.36 1.09 24.28
C ALA A 389 -4.75 0.61 24.76
N GLY A 390 -5.22 1.04 25.93
CA GLY A 390 -6.49 0.61 26.52
C GLY A 390 -6.48 -0.84 27.01
N LYS A 391 -5.30 -1.41 27.27
CA LYS A 391 -5.09 -2.77 27.80
C LYS A 391 -4.74 -2.67 29.28
N SER A 392 -5.40 -3.51 30.11
CA SER A 392 -5.10 -3.58 31.54
C SER A 392 -3.87 -4.47 31.76
N SER A 393 -3.08 -4.12 32.77
CA SER A 393 -1.92 -4.94 33.18
C SER A 393 -2.31 -6.30 33.77
N ASP A 394 -3.61 -6.53 34.03
CA ASP A 394 -4.09 -7.74 34.67
C ASP A 394 -4.24 -8.95 33.72
N HIS A 395 -4.04 -8.74 32.39
CA HIS A 395 -4.04 -9.85 31.42
C HIS A 395 -2.78 -10.72 31.47
N GLU A 396 -1.76 -10.37 32.28
CA GLU A 396 -0.53 -11.17 32.43
C GLU A 396 -0.75 -12.56 33.08
N HIS A 397 -1.92 -12.86 33.66
CA HIS A 397 -2.14 -14.09 34.38
C HIS A 397 -2.93 -15.17 33.61
N ALA A 398 -3.42 -14.92 32.40
CA ALA A 398 -4.27 -15.87 31.69
C ALA A 398 -3.52 -16.80 30.70
N GLU A 399 -2.29 -16.50 30.32
CA GLU A 399 -1.44 -17.34 29.44
C GLU A 399 -0.03 -17.58 30.03
N GLN A 400 0.07 -17.84 31.33
CA GLN A 400 1.29 -18.42 31.91
C GLN A 400 1.41 -19.89 31.48
N GLY A 401 1.81 -20.14 30.25
CA GLY A 401 2.64 -21.27 29.92
C GLY A 401 4.02 -21.02 30.55
N ASP A 402 4.66 -22.04 31.12
CA ASP A 402 5.99 -22.04 31.76
C ASP A 402 7.13 -21.49 30.89
N GLY A 403 7.04 -20.27 30.38
CA GLY A 403 8.07 -19.58 29.63
C GLY A 403 8.91 -18.74 30.58
N HIS A 404 10.15 -19.16 30.84
CA HIS A 404 11.18 -18.30 31.42
C HIS A 404 11.29 -17.03 30.58
N HIS A 405 10.89 -15.85 31.11
CA HIS A 405 11.24 -14.58 30.52
C HIS A 405 12.76 -14.46 30.50
N ALA A 406 13.33 -14.29 29.31
CA ALA A 406 14.75 -14.05 29.18
C ALA A 406 15.08 -12.65 29.71
N ASP A 407 16.15 -12.52 30.50
CA ASP A 407 16.60 -11.21 31.00
C ASP A 407 17.09 -10.29 29.88
N HIS A 408 17.53 -10.87 28.76
CA HIS A 408 18.07 -10.15 27.61
C HIS A 408 17.70 -10.84 26.31
N PRO A 409 17.46 -10.05 25.23
CA PRO A 409 17.25 -10.58 23.89
C PRO A 409 18.50 -11.29 23.38
N HIS A 410 18.34 -12.25 22.46
CA HIS A 410 19.44 -12.96 21.82
C HIS A 410 19.33 -12.94 20.30
N GLU A 411 20.43 -13.29 19.60
CA GLU A 411 20.44 -13.38 18.13
C GLU A 411 19.54 -14.51 17.65
N SER A 412 18.85 -14.29 16.56
CA SER A 412 17.94 -15.27 15.95
C SER A 412 18.71 -16.49 15.42
N GLY A 413 18.03 -17.63 15.35
CA GLY A 413 18.56 -18.86 14.78
C GLY A 413 19.04 -18.70 13.32
N TRP A 414 19.83 -19.66 12.82
CA TRP A 414 20.44 -19.57 11.50
C TRP A 414 19.41 -19.46 10.36
N GLN A 415 18.21 -20.05 10.49
CA GLN A 415 17.14 -19.95 9.50
C GLN A 415 16.70 -18.50 9.30
N MET A 416 16.76 -17.68 10.34
CA MET A 416 16.41 -16.27 10.28
C MET A 416 17.62 -15.39 9.94
N ALA A 417 18.80 -15.69 10.46
CA ALA A 417 20.00 -14.89 10.25
C ALA A 417 20.58 -15.04 8.83
N MET A 418 20.56 -16.24 8.23
CA MET A 418 21.12 -16.49 6.90
C MET A 418 20.45 -15.65 5.80
N PRO A 419 19.11 -15.54 5.70
CA PRO A 419 18.48 -14.67 4.71
C PRO A 419 18.89 -13.20 4.83
N LEU A 420 19.14 -12.69 6.04
CA LEU A 420 19.61 -11.32 6.25
C LEU A 420 21.00 -11.12 5.62
N VAL A 421 21.92 -12.06 5.85
CA VAL A 421 23.29 -12.00 5.29
C VAL A 421 23.24 -12.12 3.76
N VAL A 422 22.44 -13.03 3.22
CA VAL A 422 22.27 -13.20 1.77
C VAL A 422 21.70 -11.92 1.13
N LEU A 423 20.72 -11.28 1.74
CA LEU A 423 20.11 -10.04 1.23
C LEU A 423 21.05 -8.83 1.35
N ALA A 424 22.00 -8.85 2.29
CA ALA A 424 22.98 -7.78 2.43
C ALA A 424 23.90 -7.66 1.21
N VAL A 425 24.27 -8.78 0.58
CA VAL A 425 25.16 -8.79 -0.60
C VAL A 425 24.58 -7.99 -1.77
N PRO A 426 23.37 -8.29 -2.30
CA PRO A 426 22.79 -7.48 -3.36
C PRO A 426 22.46 -6.05 -2.91
N SER A 427 22.12 -5.82 -1.63
CA SER A 427 21.89 -4.46 -1.11
C SER A 427 23.13 -3.56 -1.24
N VAL A 428 24.32 -4.15 -1.26
CA VAL A 428 25.59 -3.43 -1.51
C VAL A 428 25.91 -3.37 -3.01
N LEU A 429 25.80 -4.50 -3.74
CA LEU A 429 26.42 -4.67 -5.05
C LEU A 429 25.49 -4.42 -6.24
N ILE A 430 24.19 -4.68 -6.12
CA ILE A 430 23.27 -4.66 -7.27
C ILE A 430 23.13 -3.26 -7.89
N GLY A 431 23.41 -2.22 -7.10
CA GLY A 431 23.44 -0.84 -7.57
C GLY A 431 24.46 -0.60 -8.69
N LEU A 432 25.55 -1.36 -8.72
CA LEU A 432 26.58 -1.26 -9.75
C LEU A 432 26.08 -1.66 -11.15
N LEU A 433 24.92 -2.33 -11.26
CA LEU A 433 24.29 -2.64 -12.55
C LEU A 433 23.66 -1.41 -13.22
N GLY A 434 23.37 -0.36 -12.46
CA GLY A 434 22.76 0.86 -12.96
C GLY A 434 23.70 2.08 -12.93
N MET A 435 25.02 1.89 -13.11
CA MET A 435 25.94 3.03 -13.20
C MET A 435 25.62 3.87 -14.45
N PRO A 436 25.39 5.19 -14.33
CA PRO A 436 24.87 6.03 -15.41
C PRO A 436 25.69 6.00 -16.71
N TRP A 437 27.01 5.80 -16.61
CA TRP A 437 27.91 5.72 -17.78
C TRP A 437 27.96 4.33 -18.45
N ASN A 438 27.39 3.30 -17.81
CA ASN A 438 27.34 1.94 -18.31
C ASN A 438 26.25 1.17 -17.57
N SER A 439 24.99 1.53 -17.80
CA SER A 439 23.85 0.88 -17.18
C SER A 439 23.55 -0.47 -17.82
N ARG A 440 24.06 -1.55 -17.20
CA ARG A 440 23.74 -2.92 -17.61
C ARG A 440 22.28 -3.25 -17.36
N PHE A 441 21.66 -2.60 -16.36
CA PHE A 441 20.25 -2.79 -16.09
C PHE A 441 19.40 -2.17 -17.21
N ALA A 442 19.68 -0.96 -17.63
CA ALA A 442 19.02 -0.34 -18.78
C ALA A 442 19.21 -1.16 -20.04
N ALA A 443 20.45 -1.60 -20.33
CA ALA A 443 20.73 -2.46 -21.49
C ALA A 443 19.97 -3.78 -21.49
N LEU A 444 19.61 -4.32 -20.32
CA LEU A 444 18.80 -5.52 -20.19
C LEU A 444 17.31 -5.24 -20.43
N VAL A 445 16.78 -4.14 -19.91
CA VAL A 445 15.33 -3.83 -19.89
C VAL A 445 14.92 -3.08 -21.16
N ASP A 446 15.65 -2.05 -21.53
CA ASP A 446 15.45 -1.23 -22.73
C ASP A 446 16.82 -0.86 -23.36
N PRO A 447 17.28 -1.61 -24.38
CA PRO A 447 18.55 -1.32 -25.04
C PRO A 447 18.64 0.08 -25.70
N HIS A 448 17.51 0.63 -26.15
CA HIS A 448 17.50 1.98 -26.75
C HIS A 448 17.73 3.05 -25.69
N GLU A 449 17.03 3.01 -24.57
CA GLU A 449 17.23 3.91 -23.44
C GLU A 449 18.68 3.83 -22.90
N ALA A 450 19.26 2.62 -22.87
CA ALA A 450 20.65 2.42 -22.44
C ALA A 450 21.67 3.15 -23.34
N VAL A 451 21.44 3.15 -24.65
CA VAL A 451 22.32 3.86 -25.62
C VAL A 451 22.17 5.37 -25.43
N GLU A 452 20.94 5.88 -25.34
CA GLU A 452 20.68 7.30 -25.09
C GLU A 452 21.32 7.78 -23.79
N MET A 453 21.18 7.00 -22.71
CA MET A 453 21.80 7.30 -21.40
C MET A 453 23.32 7.40 -21.52
N ALA A 454 23.96 6.48 -22.24
CA ALA A 454 25.42 6.47 -22.40
C ALA A 454 25.92 7.62 -23.29
N GLU A 455 25.21 7.95 -24.39
CA GLU A 455 25.57 9.04 -25.32
C GLU A 455 25.39 10.43 -24.68
N HIS A 456 24.38 10.63 -23.87
CA HIS A 456 24.10 11.90 -23.21
C HIS A 456 24.73 12.03 -21.81
N PHE A 457 25.45 11.02 -21.33
CA PHE A 457 26.09 11.07 -20.01
C PHE A 457 27.19 12.14 -19.95
N SER A 458 27.04 13.03 -18.96
CA SER A 458 28.01 14.10 -18.68
C SER A 458 28.43 14.10 -17.22
N TRP A 459 29.72 13.98 -16.94
CA TRP A 459 30.24 14.13 -15.59
C TRP A 459 29.97 15.52 -14.98
N GLN A 460 29.84 16.54 -15.81
CA GLN A 460 29.57 17.91 -15.35
C GLN A 460 28.17 18.07 -14.79
N ASP A 461 27.19 17.31 -15.31
CA ASP A 461 25.80 17.33 -14.84
C ASP A 461 25.60 16.32 -13.70
N PHE A 462 26.20 15.15 -13.80
CA PHE A 462 26.05 14.08 -12.81
C PHE A 462 26.68 14.46 -11.45
N LEU A 463 27.94 14.93 -11.43
CA LEU A 463 28.66 15.15 -10.17
C LEU A 463 27.98 16.16 -9.23
N PRO A 464 27.47 17.32 -9.68
CA PRO A 464 26.78 18.26 -8.79
C PRO A 464 25.49 17.68 -8.20
N LEU A 465 24.69 16.96 -9.01
CA LEU A 465 23.46 16.33 -8.55
C LEU A 465 23.77 15.23 -7.52
N ALA A 466 24.68 14.31 -7.84
CA ALA A 466 25.12 13.25 -6.95
C ALA A 466 25.72 13.79 -5.64
N ALA A 467 26.59 14.81 -5.73
CA ALA A 467 27.17 15.44 -4.54
C ALA A 467 26.10 16.11 -3.68
N SER A 468 25.11 16.77 -4.28
CA SER A 468 23.99 17.38 -3.55
C SER A 468 23.12 16.32 -2.84
N SER A 469 22.82 15.21 -3.53
CA SER A 469 22.06 14.08 -2.98
C SER A 469 22.78 13.42 -1.79
N VAL A 470 24.10 13.25 -1.91
CA VAL A 470 24.93 12.75 -0.81
C VAL A 470 24.96 13.76 0.35
N ALA A 471 25.13 15.05 0.04
CA ALA A 471 25.20 16.10 1.07
C ALA A 471 23.91 16.16 1.92
N ILE A 472 22.73 16.13 1.29
CA ILE A 472 21.46 16.16 2.03
C ILE A 472 21.25 14.87 2.85
N SER A 473 21.68 13.72 2.34
CA SER A 473 21.61 12.45 3.06
C SER A 473 22.58 12.45 4.27
N VAL A 474 23.80 12.89 4.10
CA VAL A 474 24.79 13.04 5.19
C VAL A 474 24.29 14.05 6.23
N ALA A 475 23.67 15.16 5.82
CA ALA A 475 23.07 16.12 6.74
C ALA A 475 21.96 15.47 7.58
N GLY A 476 21.07 14.69 6.96
CA GLY A 476 20.04 13.93 7.64
C GLY A 476 20.60 12.93 8.66
N ILE A 477 21.63 12.15 8.26
CA ILE A 477 22.32 11.21 9.16
C ILE A 477 22.98 11.96 10.32
N SER A 478 23.71 13.03 10.04
CA SER A 478 24.40 13.83 11.06
C SER A 478 23.42 14.39 12.09
N LEU A 479 22.25 14.85 11.65
CA LEU A 479 21.20 15.32 12.54
C LEU A 479 20.66 14.17 13.42
N ALA A 480 20.47 12.98 12.86
CA ALA A 480 20.06 11.79 13.63
C ALA A 480 21.11 11.37 14.65
N VAL A 481 22.40 11.41 14.29
CA VAL A 481 23.52 11.14 15.20
C VAL A 481 23.54 12.13 16.36
N LEU A 482 23.40 13.42 16.09
CA LEU A 482 23.37 14.47 17.13
C LEU A 482 22.19 14.31 18.08
N ALA A 483 21.03 13.91 17.56
CA ALA A 483 19.81 13.77 18.35
C ALA A 483 19.78 12.46 19.16
N TYR A 484 20.07 11.32 18.53
CA TYR A 484 19.79 10.00 19.10
C TYR A 484 21.02 9.21 19.55
N ALA A 485 22.19 9.42 18.92
CA ALA A 485 23.42 8.75 19.32
C ALA A 485 24.20 9.54 20.37
N LEU A 486 24.31 10.85 20.20
CA LEU A 486 25.07 11.73 21.10
C LEU A 486 24.19 12.44 22.15
N HIS A 487 22.87 12.36 22.03
CA HIS A 487 21.90 13.03 22.92
C HIS A 487 22.20 14.52 23.15
N ARG A 488 22.79 15.20 22.14
CA ARG A 488 23.16 16.62 22.21
C ARG A 488 21.98 17.55 22.00
N ILE A 489 20.96 17.09 21.28
CA ILE A 489 19.78 17.86 20.91
C ILE A 489 18.55 16.96 21.09
N ASP A 490 17.59 17.38 21.90
CA ASP A 490 16.28 16.72 21.96
C ASP A 490 15.34 17.33 20.89
N LEU A 491 15.53 16.87 19.65
CA LEU A 491 14.73 17.34 18.51
C LEU A 491 13.24 17.03 18.67
N GLY A 492 12.92 15.87 19.28
CA GLY A 492 11.52 15.46 19.44
C GLY A 492 10.76 16.45 20.35
N GLN A 493 11.31 16.75 21.53
CA GLN A 493 10.71 17.71 22.44
C GLN A 493 10.78 19.15 21.90
N ALA A 494 11.89 19.55 21.27
CA ALA A 494 12.05 20.89 20.71
C ALA A 494 11.02 21.17 19.59
N VAL A 495 10.80 20.22 18.69
CA VAL A 495 9.80 20.35 17.61
C VAL A 495 8.38 20.29 18.18
N ALA A 496 8.10 19.37 19.10
CA ALA A 496 6.80 19.26 19.74
C ALA A 496 6.42 20.54 20.53
N ALA A 497 7.38 21.14 21.23
CA ALA A 497 7.18 22.38 21.97
C ALA A 497 7.01 23.61 21.07
N ARG A 498 7.81 23.70 19.98
CA ARG A 498 7.81 24.86 19.08
C ARG A 498 6.69 24.84 18.05
N PHE A 499 6.32 23.63 17.58
CA PHE A 499 5.33 23.42 16.52
C PHE A 499 4.34 22.31 16.90
N PRO A 500 3.53 22.49 17.97
CA PRO A 500 2.65 21.42 18.48
C PRO A 500 1.60 20.98 17.46
N ALA A 501 1.08 21.92 16.65
CA ALA A 501 0.11 21.59 15.60
C ALA A 501 0.71 20.69 14.50
N VAL A 502 1.94 20.97 14.07
CA VAL A 502 2.66 20.17 13.06
C VAL A 502 2.96 18.78 13.63
N ASN A 503 3.46 18.70 14.87
CA ASN A 503 3.73 17.43 15.53
C ASN A 503 2.46 16.58 15.66
N SER A 504 1.35 17.16 16.10
CA SER A 504 0.05 16.48 16.18
C SER A 504 -0.46 16.04 14.81
N PHE A 505 -0.32 16.87 13.78
CA PHE A 505 -0.73 16.53 12.41
C PHE A 505 0.05 15.34 11.85
N LEU A 506 1.38 15.31 12.06
CA LEU A 506 2.24 14.20 11.61
C LEU A 506 1.99 12.92 12.43
N ALA A 507 1.89 13.05 13.75
CA ALA A 507 1.60 11.92 14.65
C ALA A 507 0.24 11.27 14.34
N ASN A 508 -0.75 12.08 13.95
CA ASN A 508 -2.07 11.63 13.53
C ASN A 508 -2.13 11.28 12.02
N LYS A 509 -0.99 11.03 11.38
CA LYS A 509 -0.92 10.54 9.99
C LYS A 509 -1.66 11.46 9.00
N TRP A 510 -1.43 12.76 9.08
CA TRP A 510 -2.13 13.82 8.31
C TRP A 510 -3.65 13.82 8.52
N ASN A 511 -4.15 13.22 9.59
CA ASN A 511 -5.56 13.01 9.90
C ASN A 511 -6.35 12.24 8.81
N LEU A 512 -5.67 11.57 7.89
CA LEU A 512 -6.30 10.90 6.74
C LEU A 512 -7.21 9.74 7.16
N ASP A 513 -6.84 8.98 8.18
CA ASP A 513 -7.70 7.94 8.75
C ASP A 513 -9.01 8.53 9.28
N SER A 514 -8.96 9.65 10.00
CA SER A 514 -10.15 10.34 10.51
C SER A 514 -11.02 10.93 9.39
N ILE A 515 -10.40 11.45 8.33
CA ILE A 515 -11.11 11.97 7.15
C ILE A 515 -11.83 10.82 6.44
N ASN A 516 -11.13 9.71 6.21
CA ASN A 516 -11.70 8.52 5.56
C ASN A 516 -12.84 7.91 6.39
N ASP A 517 -12.69 7.81 7.72
CA ASP A 517 -13.77 7.33 8.59
C ASP A 517 -15.02 8.21 8.47
N LYS A 518 -14.87 9.54 8.58
CA LYS A 518 -16.00 10.47 8.48
C LYS A 518 -16.67 10.45 7.12
N LEU A 519 -15.85 10.45 6.05
CA LEU A 519 -16.37 10.61 4.68
C LEU A 519 -16.96 9.29 4.16
N PHE A 520 -16.21 8.20 4.25
CA PHE A 520 -16.60 6.93 3.64
C PHE A 520 -17.35 6.02 4.62
N VAL A 521 -16.85 5.77 5.83
CA VAL A 521 -17.49 4.82 6.75
C VAL A 521 -18.78 5.40 7.33
N GLN A 522 -18.69 6.56 7.97
CA GLN A 522 -19.88 7.21 8.57
C GLN A 522 -20.82 7.75 7.48
N GLY A 523 -20.27 8.26 6.36
CA GLY A 523 -21.04 8.70 5.20
C GLY A 523 -21.90 7.57 4.62
N SER A 524 -21.30 6.42 4.33
CA SER A 524 -22.04 5.26 3.82
C SER A 524 -23.09 4.75 4.79
N ARG A 525 -22.78 4.70 6.09
CA ARG A 525 -23.76 4.34 7.13
C ARG A 525 -24.94 5.30 7.18
N LYS A 526 -24.70 6.61 7.01
CA LYS A 526 -25.79 7.61 6.94
C LYS A 526 -26.65 7.42 5.70
N ILE A 527 -26.05 7.17 4.55
CA ILE A 527 -26.78 6.88 3.31
C ILE A 527 -27.60 5.61 3.46
N ALA A 528 -27.00 4.53 3.97
CA ALA A 528 -27.72 3.26 4.19
C ALA A 528 -28.93 3.43 5.11
N ARG A 529 -28.82 4.20 6.21
CA ARG A 529 -29.95 4.50 7.08
C ARG A 529 -31.05 5.28 6.36
N LYS A 530 -30.70 6.27 5.54
CA LYS A 530 -31.68 7.02 4.74
C LYS A 530 -32.39 6.12 3.74
N VAL A 531 -31.67 5.21 3.08
CA VAL A 531 -32.27 4.24 2.16
C VAL A 531 -33.24 3.33 2.90
N LEU A 532 -32.88 2.80 4.06
CA LEU A 532 -33.78 2.03 4.92
C LEU A 532 -35.01 2.82 5.37
N ASP A 533 -34.84 4.11 5.70
CA ASP A 533 -35.95 4.98 6.07
C ASP A 533 -36.94 5.21 4.87
N VAL A 534 -36.39 5.34 3.66
CA VAL A 534 -37.22 5.46 2.44
C VAL A 534 -37.94 4.14 2.17
N ASP A 535 -37.23 3.02 2.26
CA ASP A 535 -37.80 1.69 2.06
C ASP A 535 -38.98 1.46 3.02
N SER A 536 -38.76 1.60 4.34
CA SER A 536 -39.75 1.33 5.36
C SER A 536 -40.95 2.34 5.35
N LYS A 537 -40.69 3.63 5.07
CA LYS A 537 -41.75 4.66 5.13
C LYS A 537 -42.48 4.86 3.83
N VAL A 538 -41.75 4.78 2.70
CA VAL A 538 -42.34 5.05 1.37
C VAL A 538 -42.76 3.75 0.70
N VAL A 539 -41.83 2.81 0.52
CA VAL A 539 -42.13 1.56 -0.22
C VAL A 539 -43.13 0.70 0.58
N ASP A 540 -42.78 0.34 1.80
CA ASP A 540 -43.69 -0.41 2.68
C ASP A 540 -44.96 0.36 3.01
N GLY A 541 -44.86 1.67 3.15
CA GLY A 541 -46.04 2.56 3.34
C GLY A 541 -47.03 2.48 2.20
N VAL A 542 -46.57 2.54 0.94
CA VAL A 542 -47.41 2.40 -0.24
C VAL A 542 -47.99 1.00 -0.35
N VAL A 543 -47.21 -0.04 -0.11
CA VAL A 543 -47.70 -1.44 -0.11
C VAL A 543 -48.79 -1.64 0.94
N ASN A 544 -48.54 -1.19 2.18
CA ASN A 544 -49.52 -1.28 3.27
C ASN A 544 -50.78 -0.45 2.99
N LEU A 545 -50.66 0.76 2.42
CA LEU A 545 -51.79 1.58 2.02
C LEU A 545 -52.63 0.86 0.94
N THR A 546 -51.99 0.27 -0.06
CA THR A 546 -52.65 -0.52 -1.09
C THR A 546 -53.41 -1.69 -0.48
N GLY A 547 -52.79 -2.40 0.45
CA GLY A 547 -53.44 -3.48 1.21
C GLY A 547 -54.64 -3.00 2.01
N LEU A 548 -54.52 -1.88 2.73
CA LEU A 548 -55.62 -1.27 3.50
C LEU A 548 -56.76 -0.79 2.58
N LEU A 549 -56.46 -0.18 1.45
CA LEU A 549 -57.46 0.24 0.47
C LEU A 549 -58.20 -0.97 -0.13
N THR A 550 -57.48 -2.04 -0.41
CA THR A 550 -58.07 -3.29 -0.91
C THR A 550 -58.97 -3.92 0.13
N LEU A 551 -58.52 -4.03 1.39
CA LEU A 551 -59.34 -4.52 2.49
C LEU A 551 -60.58 -3.64 2.74
N GLY A 552 -60.39 -2.32 2.79
CA GLY A 552 -61.47 -1.36 2.98
C GLY A 552 -62.49 -1.41 1.84
N SER A 553 -62.03 -1.56 0.58
CA SER A 553 -62.91 -1.76 -0.58
C SER A 553 -63.67 -3.08 -0.46
N GLY A 554 -62.99 -4.17 -0.04
CA GLY A 554 -63.66 -5.47 0.19
C GLY A 554 -64.73 -5.42 1.28
N GLU A 555 -64.43 -4.75 2.41
CA GLU A 555 -65.43 -4.53 3.46
C GLU A 555 -66.57 -3.66 2.96
N GLY A 556 -66.31 -2.61 2.18
CA GLY A 556 -67.37 -1.80 1.57
C GLY A 556 -68.27 -2.60 0.63
N LEU A 557 -67.68 -3.48 -0.20
CA LEU A 557 -68.47 -4.34 -1.12
C LEU A 557 -69.43 -5.29 -0.41
N LYS A 558 -69.13 -5.77 0.79
CA LYS A 558 -70.03 -6.62 1.60
C LYS A 558 -71.38 -5.98 1.84
N TYR A 559 -71.45 -4.66 1.95
CA TYR A 559 -72.72 -3.95 2.14
C TYR A 559 -73.54 -3.90 0.89
N PHE A 560 -72.97 -4.08 -0.30
CA PHE A 560 -73.68 -4.16 -1.60
C PHE A 560 -74.08 -5.63 -1.88
N GLU A 561 -73.45 -6.61 -1.30
CA GLU A 561 -73.84 -8.03 -1.42
C GLU A 561 -74.88 -8.42 -0.39
N THR A 562 -76.08 -7.93 -0.55
CA THR A 562 -77.25 -8.18 0.38
C THR A 562 -77.89 -9.55 0.22
N GLY A 563 -77.56 -10.31 -0.84
CA GLY A 563 -78.23 -11.58 -1.21
C GLY A 563 -79.67 -11.43 -1.72
N ARG A 564 -80.16 -10.22 -1.83
CA ARG A 564 -81.51 -9.93 -2.29
C ARG A 564 -81.55 -9.55 -3.78
N ALA A 565 -82.07 -10.44 -4.64
CA ALA A 565 -82.12 -10.23 -6.07
C ALA A 565 -82.79 -8.89 -6.49
N GLN A 566 -83.74 -8.43 -5.70
CA GLN A 566 -84.46 -7.17 -5.90
C GLN A 566 -83.51 -5.95 -5.73
N PHE A 567 -82.59 -6.00 -4.81
CA PHE A 567 -81.59 -4.93 -4.55
C PHE A 567 -80.60 -4.84 -5.69
N TYR A 568 -80.13 -5.96 -6.22
CA TYR A 568 -79.24 -5.99 -7.38
C TYR A 568 -79.91 -5.47 -8.63
N ALA A 569 -81.21 -5.83 -8.88
CA ALA A 569 -81.97 -5.31 -9.96
C ALA A 569 -82.17 -3.77 -9.87
N LEU A 570 -82.35 -3.22 -8.67
CA LEU A 570 -82.45 -1.79 -8.40
C LEU A 570 -81.16 -1.04 -8.66
N ILE A 571 -79.99 -1.61 -8.29
CA ILE A 571 -78.69 -1.05 -8.57
C ILE A 571 -78.39 -1.03 -10.08
N VAL A 572 -78.70 -2.12 -10.79
CA VAL A 572 -78.54 -2.18 -12.25
C VAL A 572 -79.41 -1.17 -12.92
N PHE A 573 -80.66 -1.08 -12.50
CA PHE A 573 -81.60 -0.11 -13.06
C PHE A 573 -81.19 1.35 -12.79
N GLY A 574 -80.73 1.64 -11.57
CA GLY A 574 -80.15 2.93 -11.19
C GLY A 574 -78.87 3.27 -11.99
N GLY A 575 -77.99 2.31 -12.21
CA GLY A 575 -76.83 2.47 -13.06
C GLY A 575 -77.13 2.77 -14.52
N VAL A 576 -78.15 2.11 -15.08
CA VAL A 576 -78.57 2.39 -16.44
C VAL A 576 -79.16 3.80 -16.53
N ILE A 577 -80.04 4.24 -15.58
CA ILE A 577 -80.57 5.60 -15.52
C ILE A 577 -79.43 6.62 -15.42
N ALA A 578 -78.43 6.38 -14.50
CA ALA A 578 -77.29 7.27 -14.35
C ALA A 578 -76.48 7.39 -15.66
N MET A 579 -76.23 6.26 -16.36
CA MET A 579 -75.59 6.31 -17.69
C MET A 579 -76.37 7.07 -18.72
N VAL A 580 -77.70 6.88 -18.79
CA VAL A 580 -78.59 7.61 -19.74
C VAL A 580 -78.56 9.11 -19.44
N VAL A 581 -78.60 9.50 -18.16
CA VAL A 581 -78.49 10.90 -17.74
C VAL A 581 -77.14 11.51 -18.07
N LEU A 582 -76.06 10.78 -17.81
CA LEU A 582 -74.69 11.21 -18.13
C LEU A 582 -74.50 11.36 -19.65
N PHE A 583 -74.94 10.40 -20.45
CA PHE A 583 -74.87 10.50 -21.90
C PHE A 583 -75.85 11.57 -22.48
N GLY A 584 -77.00 11.83 -21.82
CA GLY A 584 -77.91 12.90 -22.22
C GLY A 584 -77.46 14.31 -21.77
N ALA A 585 -76.54 14.39 -20.75
CA ALA A 585 -76.06 15.70 -20.30
C ALA A 585 -74.70 16.09 -20.94
N PHE A 586 -73.97 15.12 -21.49
CA PHE A 586 -72.62 15.33 -22.07
C PHE A 586 -72.55 14.93 -23.57
N GLY A 587 -73.59 14.39 -24.16
CA GLY A 587 -73.77 14.18 -25.58
C GLY A 587 -74.77 15.20 -26.14
#